data_19f92c500fdcb21c340dbd8b0e06b44e
#
_entry.id   19f92c500fdcb21c340dbd8b0e06b44e
#
_cell.length_a   1.000
_cell.length_b   1.000
_cell.length_c   1.000
_cell.angle_alpha   90.00
_cell.angle_beta   90.00
_cell.angle_gamma   90.00
#
_symmetry.space_group_name_H-M   'P 1'
#
loop_
_entity.id
_entity.type
_entity.pdbx_description
1 polymer ?
#
loop_
_entity_poly.entity_id
_entity_poly.type
_entity_poly.pdbx_seq_one_letter_code
_entity_poly.pdbx_strand_id
1 'polypeptide(L)'
;MRKFLKVVLIVLLVITLVMLISLINHRLKLKQEAELFETNGKLVEVNGHRLNVYVGGNPSSDVTLVFMSGAGTCSPTLDFKTLYTLFEPDYQVAVVEKAGYGFSDVSDVDRDIDTILYETRTALELAGAADKPYILFPHSMSGIEALYWANLYPEEIKGIVGLDPSVPASYENIKMNLPLFHIARFAANIGLTRFFPAIVDASSAIQDGNLTEQEKEVYRAVFYRRTSTLPMLNEIKSIENNALELA
;
A
#
# COMPACT_ATOMS: atom_id res chain seq x y z
N MET A 1 -4.83 -38.80 -30.54
CA MET A 1 -5.85 -37.93 -29.91
C MET A 1 -6.21 -38.33 -28.46
N ARG A 2 -6.69 -39.56 -28.16
CA ARG A 2 -7.06 -39.99 -26.78
C ARG A 2 -5.91 -39.95 -25.76
N LYS A 3 -4.66 -40.33 -26.13
CA LYS A 3 -3.49 -40.27 -25.23
C LYS A 3 -3.12 -38.83 -24.91
N PHE A 4 -3.11 -37.93 -25.90
CA PHE A 4 -2.85 -36.50 -25.72
C PHE A 4 -3.88 -35.88 -24.76
N LEU A 5 -5.19 -36.13 -24.98
CA LEU A 5 -6.23 -35.60 -24.09
C LEU A 5 -6.08 -36.11 -22.65
N LYS A 6 -5.68 -37.35 -22.40
CA LYS A 6 -5.41 -37.90 -21.07
C LYS A 6 -4.23 -37.16 -20.40
N VAL A 7 -3.15 -36.89 -21.13
CA VAL A 7 -2.01 -36.12 -20.61
C VAL A 7 -2.44 -34.70 -20.22
N VAL A 8 -3.18 -34.01 -21.08
CA VAL A 8 -3.70 -32.67 -20.77
C VAL A 8 -4.58 -32.68 -19.53
N LEU A 9 -5.49 -33.66 -19.39
CA LEU A 9 -6.35 -33.80 -18.23
C LEU A 9 -5.55 -34.06 -16.94
N ILE A 10 -4.51 -34.87 -16.99
CA ILE A 10 -3.64 -35.14 -15.83
C ILE A 10 -2.89 -33.85 -15.43
N VAL A 11 -2.35 -33.11 -16.39
CA VAL A 11 -1.64 -31.85 -16.14
C VAL A 11 -2.60 -30.84 -15.50
N LEU A 12 -3.81 -30.67 -16.02
CA LEU A 12 -4.81 -29.77 -15.45
C LEU A 12 -5.20 -30.20 -14.03
N LEU A 13 -5.36 -31.50 -13.77
CA LEU A 13 -5.66 -32.02 -12.44
C LEU A 13 -4.54 -31.71 -11.45
N VAL A 14 -3.28 -31.91 -11.86
CA VAL A 14 -2.11 -31.60 -11.01
C VAL A 14 -2.03 -30.11 -10.71
N ILE A 15 -2.21 -29.23 -11.71
CA ILE A 15 -2.24 -27.79 -11.52
C ILE A 15 -3.36 -27.41 -10.52
N THR A 16 -4.56 -27.91 -10.72
CA THR A 16 -5.70 -27.64 -9.83
C THR A 16 -5.41 -28.09 -8.40
N LEU A 17 -4.80 -29.26 -8.22
CA LEU A 17 -4.44 -29.79 -6.90
C LEU A 17 -3.38 -28.90 -6.22
N VAL A 18 -2.35 -28.46 -6.95
CA VAL A 18 -1.32 -27.54 -6.42
C VAL A 18 -1.96 -26.23 -6.01
N MET A 19 -2.85 -25.65 -6.82
CA MET A 19 -3.55 -24.41 -6.48
C MET A 19 -4.43 -24.56 -5.23
N LEU A 20 -5.12 -25.70 -5.09
CA LEU A 20 -5.94 -25.97 -3.91
C LEU A 20 -5.10 -26.13 -2.64
N ILE A 21 -3.99 -26.87 -2.72
CA ILE A 21 -3.04 -26.99 -1.61
C ILE A 21 -2.47 -25.63 -1.22
N SER A 22 -2.08 -24.81 -2.19
CA SER A 22 -1.60 -23.46 -1.98
C SER A 22 -2.64 -22.61 -1.24
N LEU A 23 -3.88 -22.61 -1.71
CA LEU A 23 -4.98 -21.85 -1.09
C LEU A 23 -5.24 -22.30 0.35
N ILE A 24 -5.29 -23.61 0.60
CA ILE A 24 -5.50 -24.14 1.96
C ILE A 24 -4.35 -23.71 2.88
N ASN A 25 -3.11 -23.91 2.45
CA ASN A 25 -1.93 -23.49 3.20
C ASN A 25 -1.96 -21.99 3.51
N HIS A 26 -2.27 -21.17 2.49
CA HIS A 26 -2.38 -19.72 2.66
C HIS A 26 -3.42 -19.35 3.72
N ARG A 27 -4.62 -19.93 3.66
CA ARG A 27 -5.70 -19.67 4.63
C ARG A 27 -5.33 -20.07 6.06
N LEU A 28 -4.64 -21.21 6.21
CA LEU A 28 -4.15 -21.66 7.51
C LEU A 28 -3.08 -20.70 8.06
N LYS A 29 -2.13 -20.28 7.21
CA LYS A 29 -1.09 -19.33 7.58
C LYS A 29 -1.66 -17.96 7.95
N LEU A 30 -2.63 -17.43 7.21
CA LEU A 30 -3.30 -16.17 7.56
C LEU A 30 -3.96 -16.21 8.94
N LYS A 31 -4.48 -17.37 9.37
CA LYS A 31 -5.04 -17.55 10.73
C LYS A 31 -3.93 -17.57 11.79
N GLN A 32 -2.82 -18.27 11.53
CA GLN A 32 -1.68 -18.32 12.44
C GLN A 32 -1.01 -16.96 12.63
N GLU A 33 -0.98 -16.16 11.55
CA GLU A 33 -0.40 -14.82 11.51
C GLU A 33 -1.36 -13.72 11.99
N ALA A 34 -2.57 -14.07 12.43
CA ALA A 34 -3.57 -13.07 12.84
C ALA A 34 -3.11 -12.23 14.04
N GLU A 35 -2.38 -12.85 14.98
CA GLU A 35 -1.84 -12.16 16.17
C GLU A 35 -0.69 -11.20 15.82
N LEU A 36 0.00 -11.43 14.69
CA LEU A 36 1.04 -10.52 14.18
C LEU A 36 0.44 -9.31 13.45
N PHE A 37 -0.86 -9.37 13.12
CA PHE A 37 -1.52 -8.31 12.35
C PHE A 37 -2.07 -7.22 13.30
N GLU A 38 -1.16 -6.64 14.08
CA GLU A 38 -1.42 -5.54 14.99
C GLU A 38 -0.66 -4.30 14.53
N THR A 39 -1.37 -3.17 14.45
CA THR A 39 -0.79 -1.89 14.05
C THR A 39 -0.27 -1.12 15.25
N ASN A 40 0.80 -0.34 15.04
CA ASN A 40 1.25 0.71 15.96
C ASN A 40 0.60 2.07 15.68
N GLY A 41 -0.28 2.15 14.67
CA GLY A 41 -1.05 3.34 14.31
C GLY A 41 -2.45 3.35 14.94
N LYS A 42 -3.23 4.34 14.56
CA LYS A 42 -4.65 4.49 14.91
C LYS A 42 -5.53 4.08 13.74
N LEU A 43 -6.45 3.15 13.97
CA LEU A 43 -7.49 2.84 12.99
C LEU A 43 -8.61 3.88 13.10
N VAL A 44 -8.84 4.63 12.03
CA VAL A 44 -9.90 5.63 11.93
C VAL A 44 -10.90 5.23 10.86
N GLU A 45 -12.18 5.47 11.10
CA GLU A 45 -13.24 5.12 10.15
C GLU A 45 -13.48 6.27 9.19
N VAL A 46 -13.28 6.01 7.90
CA VAL A 46 -13.50 6.96 6.81
C VAL A 46 -14.23 6.21 5.70
N ASN A 47 -15.29 6.80 5.16
CA ASN A 47 -15.97 6.28 3.98
C ASN A 47 -16.47 4.83 4.12
N GLY A 48 -16.84 4.42 5.38
CA GLY A 48 -17.37 3.09 5.70
C GLY A 48 -16.32 1.98 5.81
N HIS A 49 -15.04 2.32 5.91
CA HIS A 49 -13.95 1.39 6.18
C HIS A 49 -12.88 2.06 7.05
N ARG A 50 -12.00 1.26 7.66
CA ARG A 50 -10.97 1.78 8.56
C ARG A 50 -9.64 1.93 7.82
N LEU A 51 -9.04 3.10 8.01
CA LEU A 51 -7.69 3.41 7.57
C LEU A 51 -6.74 3.45 8.77
N ASN A 52 -5.57 2.89 8.60
CA ASN A 52 -4.51 2.97 9.58
C ASN A 52 -3.70 4.23 9.38
N VAL A 53 -3.52 5.00 10.44
CA VAL A 53 -2.71 6.22 10.44
C VAL A 53 -1.69 6.13 11.57
N TYR A 54 -0.42 6.13 11.21
CA TYR A 54 0.66 6.34 12.15
C TYR A 54 0.86 7.84 12.34
N VAL A 55 0.90 8.29 13.59
CA VAL A 55 1.30 9.66 13.96
C VAL A 55 2.33 9.54 15.07
N GLY A 56 3.50 10.12 14.84
CA GLY A 56 4.62 10.05 15.79
C GLY A 56 5.46 11.33 15.80
N GLY A 57 6.58 11.26 16.49
CA GLY A 57 7.57 12.33 16.54
C GLY A 57 7.20 13.50 17.45
N ASN A 58 7.73 14.70 17.15
CA ASN A 58 7.62 15.90 17.99
C ASN A 58 6.26 16.62 17.78
N PRO A 59 5.33 16.54 18.74
CA PRO A 59 4.03 17.20 18.62
C PRO A 59 4.11 18.74 18.66
N SER A 60 5.26 19.31 19.07
CA SER A 60 5.47 20.77 19.10
C SER A 60 6.02 21.33 17.79
N SER A 61 6.23 20.50 16.78
CA SER A 61 6.64 20.95 15.44
C SER A 61 5.59 21.85 14.81
N ASP A 62 6.02 22.85 14.05
CA ASP A 62 5.13 23.77 13.32
C ASP A 62 4.56 23.15 12.01
N VAL A 63 4.97 21.94 11.67
CA VAL A 63 4.54 21.22 10.47
C VAL A 63 4.38 19.73 10.76
N THR A 64 3.55 19.06 9.98
CA THR A 64 3.47 17.58 9.93
C THR A 64 4.08 17.07 8.63
N LEU A 65 5.04 16.14 8.73
CA LEU A 65 5.62 15.47 7.56
C LEU A 65 4.73 14.28 7.21
N VAL A 66 4.14 14.26 6.03
CA VAL A 66 3.22 13.19 5.59
C VAL A 66 3.90 12.31 4.54
N PHE A 67 4.15 11.06 4.90
CA PHE A 67 4.73 10.06 3.98
C PHE A 67 3.63 9.34 3.21
N MET A 68 3.70 9.43 1.87
CA MET A 68 2.66 8.98 0.96
C MET A 68 3.17 7.82 0.08
N SER A 69 2.50 6.68 0.14
CA SER A 69 2.95 5.48 -0.55
C SER A 69 2.49 5.39 -2.00
N GLY A 70 3.38 4.89 -2.85
CA GLY A 70 3.07 4.51 -4.23
C GLY A 70 2.30 3.19 -4.34
N ALA A 71 2.00 2.80 -5.58
CA ALA A 71 1.30 1.56 -5.87
C ALA A 71 2.07 0.33 -5.37
N GLY A 72 1.34 -0.61 -4.76
CA GLY A 72 1.90 -1.90 -4.38
C GLY A 72 2.78 -1.91 -3.14
N THR A 73 2.99 -0.77 -2.48
CA THR A 73 3.63 -0.69 -1.16
C THR A 73 2.82 -1.52 -0.17
N CYS A 74 3.38 -2.59 0.38
CA CYS A 74 2.57 -3.51 1.17
C CYS A 74 2.27 -3.01 2.58
N SER A 75 3.21 -2.32 3.22
CA SER A 75 3.07 -1.77 4.57
C SER A 75 3.74 -0.40 4.68
N PRO A 76 3.07 0.68 4.25
CA PRO A 76 3.63 2.02 4.24
C PRO A 76 4.29 2.44 5.56
N THR A 77 3.66 2.12 6.70
CA THR A 77 4.22 2.43 8.03
C THR A 77 5.55 1.72 8.31
N LEU A 78 5.76 0.52 7.79
CA LEU A 78 7.03 -0.20 7.95
C LEU A 78 8.02 0.13 6.82
N ASP A 79 7.53 0.36 5.59
CA ASP A 79 8.37 0.72 4.45
C ASP A 79 9.06 2.08 4.65
N PHE A 80 8.37 3.08 5.21
CA PHE A 80 8.94 4.40 5.47
C PHE A 80 9.61 4.53 6.84
N LYS A 81 9.58 3.50 7.69
CA LYS A 81 10.06 3.59 9.08
C LYS A 81 11.49 4.11 9.18
N THR A 82 12.39 3.58 8.37
CA THR A 82 13.81 4.01 8.39
C THR A 82 13.96 5.50 8.12
N LEU A 83 13.10 6.05 7.25
CA LEU A 83 13.18 7.45 6.88
C LEU A 83 12.48 8.35 7.90
N TYR A 84 11.22 8.06 8.25
CA TYR A 84 10.49 8.97 9.13
C TYR A 84 11.06 9.02 10.56
N THR A 85 11.65 7.95 11.07
CA THR A 85 12.28 7.93 12.40
C THR A 85 13.48 8.89 12.50
N LEU A 86 14.09 9.26 11.38
CA LEU A 86 15.16 10.28 11.37
C LEU A 86 14.62 11.69 11.61
N PHE A 87 13.36 11.93 11.29
CA PHE A 87 12.70 13.23 11.44
C PHE A 87 11.92 13.37 12.75
N GLU A 88 11.55 12.28 13.40
CA GLU A 88 10.75 12.28 14.63
C GLU A 88 11.32 13.12 15.79
N PRO A 89 12.66 13.25 15.96
CA PRO A 89 13.18 14.11 17.02
C PRO A 89 12.77 15.57 16.89
N ASP A 90 12.60 16.05 15.65
CA ASP A 90 12.37 17.49 15.36
C ASP A 90 10.96 17.77 14.83
N TYR A 91 10.32 16.78 14.17
CA TYR A 91 9.06 16.97 13.46
C TYR A 91 7.98 15.98 13.91
N GLN A 92 6.72 16.42 13.80
CA GLN A 92 5.60 15.49 13.78
C GLN A 92 5.59 14.77 12.42
N VAL A 93 5.43 13.46 12.44
CA VAL A 93 5.36 12.64 11.22
C VAL A 93 4.01 11.93 11.16
N ALA A 94 3.49 11.71 9.96
CA ALA A 94 2.31 10.91 9.72
C ALA A 94 2.49 10.01 8.50
N VAL A 95 1.94 8.79 8.59
CA VAL A 95 1.84 7.85 7.47
C VAL A 95 0.42 7.35 7.38
N VAL A 96 -0.26 7.64 6.28
CA VAL A 96 -1.60 7.10 6.02
C VAL A 96 -1.47 5.85 5.16
N GLU A 97 -1.97 4.75 5.67
CA GLU A 97 -2.13 3.53 4.87
C GLU A 97 -3.49 3.57 4.17
N LYS A 98 -3.47 3.75 2.86
CA LYS A 98 -4.69 3.80 2.03
C LYS A 98 -5.51 2.51 2.13
N ALA A 99 -6.76 2.52 1.69
CA ALA A 99 -7.59 1.31 1.64
C ALA A 99 -6.85 0.14 0.95
N GLY A 100 -6.79 -1.00 1.61
CA GLY A 100 -6.11 -2.20 1.13
C GLY A 100 -4.61 -2.24 1.34
N TYR A 101 -3.99 -1.19 1.88
CA TYR A 101 -2.57 -1.13 2.24
C TYR A 101 -2.39 -1.45 3.72
N GLY A 102 -1.26 -2.03 4.08
CA GLY A 102 -0.86 -2.26 5.46
C GLY A 102 -1.95 -2.87 6.34
N PHE A 103 -2.25 -2.17 7.42
CA PHE A 103 -3.26 -2.57 8.39
C PHE A 103 -4.65 -2.04 8.08
N SER A 104 -4.82 -1.22 7.03
CA SER A 104 -6.11 -0.69 6.61
C SER A 104 -7.04 -1.79 6.09
N ASP A 105 -8.35 -1.56 6.19
CA ASP A 105 -9.35 -2.46 5.65
C ASP A 105 -9.27 -2.53 4.11
N VAL A 106 -9.66 -3.66 3.56
CA VAL A 106 -9.84 -3.82 2.11
C VAL A 106 -11.26 -3.38 1.76
N SER A 107 -11.37 -2.32 0.99
CA SER A 107 -12.63 -1.73 0.54
C SER A 107 -12.79 -1.90 -0.98
N ASP A 108 -14.00 -1.81 -1.49
CA ASP A 108 -14.33 -1.74 -2.91
C ASP A 108 -14.72 -0.32 -3.37
N VAL A 109 -14.50 0.66 -2.50
CA VAL A 109 -14.69 2.08 -2.81
C VAL A 109 -13.81 2.50 -4.00
N ASP A 110 -14.33 3.38 -4.84
CA ASP A 110 -13.62 3.91 -5.99
C ASP A 110 -12.28 4.54 -5.60
N ARG A 111 -11.30 4.45 -6.51
CA ARG A 111 -9.93 4.94 -6.31
C ARG A 111 -9.62 6.07 -7.29
N ASP A 112 -10.62 6.95 -7.56
CA ASP A 112 -10.37 8.25 -8.17
C ASP A 112 -9.60 9.16 -7.19
N ILE A 113 -8.98 10.20 -7.73
CA ILE A 113 -8.08 11.06 -6.97
C ILE A 113 -8.83 11.86 -5.88
N ASP A 114 -10.09 12.24 -6.12
CA ASP A 114 -10.92 12.93 -5.14
C ASP A 114 -11.19 12.05 -3.92
N THR A 115 -11.57 10.79 -4.16
CA THR A 115 -11.81 9.81 -3.10
C THR A 115 -10.54 9.54 -2.29
N ILE A 116 -9.40 9.33 -2.95
CA ILE A 116 -8.12 9.09 -2.29
C ILE A 116 -7.73 10.30 -1.42
N LEU A 117 -7.83 11.52 -1.96
CA LEU A 117 -7.47 12.73 -1.23
C LEU A 117 -8.42 12.98 -0.05
N TYR A 118 -9.73 12.82 -0.26
CA TYR A 118 -10.72 12.95 0.81
C TYR A 118 -10.43 11.98 1.97
N GLU A 119 -10.17 10.71 1.64
CA GLU A 119 -9.85 9.69 2.64
C GLU A 119 -8.57 10.02 3.39
N THR A 120 -7.51 10.42 2.69
CA THR A 120 -6.21 10.77 3.29
C THR A 120 -6.35 11.96 4.25
N ARG A 121 -7.00 13.05 3.83
CA ARG A 121 -7.19 14.25 4.64
C ARG A 121 -8.05 13.98 5.87
N THR A 122 -9.18 13.29 5.68
CA THR A 122 -10.08 12.92 6.78
C THR A 122 -9.39 11.97 7.78
N ALA A 123 -8.59 11.03 7.28
CA ALA A 123 -7.85 10.11 8.16
C ALA A 123 -6.82 10.86 9.02
N LEU A 124 -6.09 11.82 8.46
CA LEU A 124 -5.15 12.67 9.21
C LEU A 124 -5.86 13.50 10.28
N GLU A 125 -7.02 14.08 9.94
CA GLU A 125 -7.85 14.84 10.89
C GLU A 125 -8.30 13.96 12.06
N LEU A 126 -8.89 12.81 11.78
CA LEU A 126 -9.36 11.87 12.80
C LEU A 126 -8.22 11.26 13.63
N ALA A 127 -7.03 11.20 13.07
CA ALA A 127 -5.83 10.76 13.79
C ALA A 127 -5.24 11.85 14.68
N GLY A 128 -5.62 13.13 14.50
CA GLY A 128 -5.11 14.28 15.26
C GLY A 128 -3.83 14.87 14.69
N ALA A 129 -3.66 14.81 13.36
CA ALA A 129 -2.48 15.33 12.65
C ALA A 129 -2.80 16.51 11.72
N ALA A 130 -4.01 17.10 11.79
CA ALA A 130 -4.48 18.14 10.86
C ALA A 130 -4.44 19.57 11.41
N ASP A 131 -3.83 19.81 12.56
CA ASP A 131 -3.77 21.12 13.21
C ASP A 131 -2.62 22.02 12.69
N LYS A 132 -1.84 21.51 11.71
CA LYS A 132 -0.62 22.14 11.19
C LYS A 132 -0.52 21.96 9.68
N PRO A 133 0.20 22.88 8.99
CA PRO A 133 0.47 22.67 7.58
C PRO A 133 1.37 21.43 7.35
N TYR A 134 1.25 20.85 6.15
CA TYR A 134 1.95 19.64 5.78
C TYR A 134 3.18 19.91 4.91
N ILE A 135 4.21 19.10 5.09
CA ILE A 135 5.23 18.84 4.07
C ILE A 135 5.00 17.41 3.58
N LEU A 136 4.67 17.26 2.31
CA LEU A 136 4.34 15.95 1.70
C LEU A 136 5.60 15.26 1.21
N PHE A 137 5.71 13.96 1.50
CA PHE A 137 6.78 13.08 1.05
C PHE A 137 6.20 11.99 0.13
N PRO A 138 5.79 12.33 -1.12
CA PRO A 138 5.25 11.36 -2.04
C PRO A 138 6.33 10.45 -2.62
N HIS A 139 6.03 9.15 -2.66
CA HIS A 139 6.81 8.13 -3.36
C HIS A 139 6.06 7.60 -4.56
N SER A 140 6.73 7.54 -5.73
CA SER A 140 6.18 6.94 -6.96
C SER A 140 4.80 7.52 -7.31
N MET A 141 3.77 6.70 -7.50
CA MET A 141 2.42 7.07 -7.93
C MET A 141 1.74 8.13 -7.03
N SER A 142 2.08 8.21 -5.74
CA SER A 142 1.52 9.23 -4.85
C SER A 142 1.99 10.66 -5.16
N GLY A 143 2.92 10.83 -6.11
CA GLY A 143 3.24 12.14 -6.66
C GLY A 143 2.02 12.84 -7.26
N ILE A 144 1.11 12.09 -7.91
CA ILE A 144 -0.16 12.60 -8.43
C ILE A 144 -1.06 13.09 -7.29
N GLU A 145 -1.18 12.31 -6.21
CA GLU A 145 -1.97 12.68 -5.03
C GLU A 145 -1.44 13.97 -4.36
N ALA A 146 -0.11 14.07 -4.21
CA ALA A 146 0.52 15.23 -3.59
C ALA A 146 0.35 16.51 -4.40
N LEU A 147 0.48 16.41 -5.73
CA LEU A 147 0.26 17.54 -6.63
C LEU A 147 -1.22 17.96 -6.65
N TYR A 148 -2.15 17.01 -6.66
CA TYR A 148 -3.58 17.29 -6.60
C TYR A 148 -3.96 17.96 -5.28
N TRP A 149 -3.43 17.48 -4.15
CA TRP A 149 -3.65 18.11 -2.86
C TRP A 149 -3.15 19.54 -2.82
N ALA A 150 -1.90 19.78 -3.26
CA ALA A 150 -1.33 21.11 -3.29
C ALA A 150 -2.07 22.08 -4.22
N ASN A 151 -2.70 21.57 -5.29
CA ASN A 151 -3.50 22.38 -6.20
C ASN A 151 -4.86 22.78 -5.60
N LEU A 152 -5.54 21.85 -4.92
CA LEU A 152 -6.88 22.12 -4.35
C LEU A 152 -6.83 22.85 -3.00
N TYR A 153 -5.80 22.59 -2.18
CA TYR A 153 -5.67 23.11 -0.81
C TYR A 153 -4.25 23.65 -0.57
N PRO A 154 -3.84 24.70 -1.34
CA PRO A 154 -2.48 25.22 -1.26
C PRO A 154 -2.13 25.78 0.13
N GLU A 155 -3.11 26.22 0.91
CA GLU A 155 -2.93 26.73 2.27
C GLU A 155 -2.54 25.62 3.27
N GLU A 156 -2.87 24.38 3.00
CA GLU A 156 -2.50 23.24 3.83
C GLU A 156 -1.06 22.78 3.58
N ILE A 157 -0.48 23.08 2.41
CA ILE A 157 0.79 22.50 1.95
C ILE A 157 1.91 23.52 2.02
N LYS A 158 2.87 23.28 2.89
CA LYS A 158 4.08 24.11 3.02
C LYS A 158 5.19 23.72 2.04
N GLY A 159 5.17 22.47 1.56
CA GLY A 159 6.14 21.99 0.58
C GLY A 159 5.93 20.53 0.20
N ILE A 160 6.61 20.12 -0.86
CA ILE A 160 6.63 18.73 -1.34
C ILE A 160 8.10 18.32 -1.49
N VAL A 161 8.47 17.20 -0.88
CA VAL A 161 9.78 16.55 -1.01
C VAL A 161 9.60 15.22 -1.70
N GLY A 162 9.88 15.16 -2.99
CA GLY A 162 9.66 13.96 -3.80
C GLY A 162 10.63 12.82 -3.46
N LEU A 163 10.08 11.65 -3.19
CA LEU A 163 10.81 10.39 -3.07
C LEU A 163 10.64 9.60 -4.38
N ASP A 164 11.30 10.04 -5.45
CA ASP A 164 11.11 9.53 -6.81
C ASP A 164 9.62 9.53 -7.26
N PRO A 165 8.93 10.69 -7.17
CA PRO A 165 7.50 10.77 -7.42
C PRO A 165 7.18 10.75 -8.91
N SER A 166 6.09 10.10 -9.28
CA SER A 166 5.52 10.26 -10.63
C SER A 166 4.83 11.62 -10.76
N VAL A 167 4.87 12.18 -11.96
CA VAL A 167 4.15 13.40 -12.35
C VAL A 167 3.17 13.07 -13.49
N PRO A 168 2.18 13.93 -13.82
CA PRO A 168 1.20 13.63 -14.88
C PRO A 168 1.84 13.17 -16.19
N ALA A 169 2.91 13.81 -16.65
CA ALA A 169 3.64 13.43 -17.85
C ALA A 169 4.20 11.99 -17.82
N SER A 170 4.40 11.40 -16.64
CA SER A 170 4.83 10.01 -16.51
C SER A 170 3.80 9.02 -17.05
N TYR A 171 2.52 9.41 -17.16
CA TYR A 171 1.42 8.54 -17.56
C TYR A 171 0.91 8.80 -18.99
N GLU A 172 1.37 9.83 -19.69
CA GLU A 172 0.92 10.17 -21.05
C GLU A 172 1.10 9.04 -22.08
N ASN A 173 2.17 8.23 -21.91
CA ASN A 173 2.55 7.19 -22.86
C ASN A 173 2.66 5.79 -22.23
N ILE A 174 2.28 5.63 -20.96
CA ILE A 174 2.33 4.34 -20.25
C ILE A 174 0.97 3.67 -20.36
N LYS A 175 0.96 2.45 -20.93
CA LYS A 175 -0.23 1.57 -20.88
C LYS A 175 -0.05 0.55 -19.77
N MET A 176 -0.90 0.61 -18.76
CA MET A 176 -0.89 -0.37 -17.67
C MET A 176 -1.28 -1.75 -18.18
N ASN A 177 -0.44 -2.75 -17.90
CA ASN A 177 -0.73 -4.15 -18.24
C ASN A 177 -1.69 -4.77 -17.22
N LEU A 178 -2.95 -4.35 -17.25
CA LEU A 178 -3.98 -4.81 -16.31
C LEU A 178 -4.10 -6.34 -16.22
N PRO A 179 -4.03 -7.13 -17.32
CA PRO A 179 -4.01 -8.59 -17.23
C PRO A 179 -2.92 -9.14 -16.33
N LEU A 180 -1.71 -8.57 -16.36
CA LEU A 180 -0.61 -8.99 -15.50
C LEU A 180 -0.91 -8.72 -14.01
N PHE A 181 -1.49 -7.55 -13.69
CA PHE A 181 -1.90 -7.21 -12.32
C PHE A 181 -3.02 -8.14 -11.81
N HIS A 182 -3.96 -8.52 -12.66
CA HIS A 182 -4.99 -9.52 -12.31
C HIS A 182 -4.39 -10.90 -12.02
N ILE A 183 -3.39 -11.34 -12.81
CA ILE A 183 -2.68 -12.61 -12.58
C ILE A 183 -1.89 -12.53 -11.26
N ALA A 184 -1.17 -11.44 -11.01
CA ALA A 184 -0.43 -11.23 -9.76
C ALA A 184 -1.36 -11.28 -8.55
N ARG A 185 -2.51 -10.58 -8.62
CA ARG A 185 -3.54 -10.60 -7.59
C ARG A 185 -4.11 -12.01 -7.37
N PHE A 186 -4.39 -12.74 -8.42
CA PHE A 186 -4.86 -14.13 -8.32
C PHE A 186 -3.81 -15.00 -7.61
N ALA A 187 -2.54 -14.93 -8.03
CA ALA A 187 -1.44 -15.67 -7.44
C ALA A 187 -1.25 -15.34 -5.93
N ALA A 188 -1.34 -14.06 -5.56
CA ALA A 188 -1.27 -13.62 -4.16
C ALA A 188 -2.45 -14.19 -3.35
N ASN A 189 -3.68 -14.09 -3.85
CA ASN A 189 -4.90 -14.54 -3.16
C ASN A 189 -4.95 -16.05 -2.91
N ILE A 190 -4.34 -16.86 -3.77
CA ILE A 190 -4.22 -18.31 -3.55
C ILE A 190 -2.91 -18.69 -2.85
N GLY A 191 -2.08 -17.69 -2.47
CA GLY A 191 -0.87 -17.89 -1.68
C GLY A 191 0.32 -18.47 -2.44
N LEU A 192 0.35 -18.40 -3.78
CA LEU A 192 1.52 -18.83 -4.57
C LEU A 192 2.79 -18.07 -4.18
N THR A 193 2.68 -16.81 -3.77
CA THR A 193 3.80 -15.99 -3.29
C THR A 193 4.52 -16.60 -2.10
N ARG A 194 3.84 -17.41 -1.27
CA ARG A 194 4.44 -18.08 -0.09
C ARG A 194 5.47 -19.14 -0.45
N PHE A 195 5.45 -19.67 -1.67
CA PHE A 195 6.48 -20.59 -2.15
C PHE A 195 7.75 -19.90 -2.59
N PHE A 196 7.74 -18.56 -2.63
CA PHE A 196 8.86 -17.72 -3.05
C PHE A 196 9.15 -16.65 -1.99
N PRO A 197 9.57 -17.04 -0.76
CA PRO A 197 9.79 -16.09 0.34
C PRO A 197 10.84 -15.03 0.01
N ALA A 198 11.77 -15.34 -0.89
CA ALA A 198 12.75 -14.38 -1.38
C ALA A 198 12.12 -13.09 -1.97
N ILE A 199 10.85 -13.13 -2.42
CA ILE A 199 10.17 -11.95 -2.95
C ILE A 199 9.95 -10.93 -1.82
N VAL A 200 9.43 -11.35 -0.67
CA VAL A 200 9.22 -10.45 0.47
C VAL A 200 10.54 -10.11 1.15
N ASP A 201 11.44 -11.08 1.26
CA ASP A 201 12.73 -10.88 1.91
C ASP A 201 13.67 -9.96 1.11
N ALA A 202 13.44 -9.76 -0.19
CA ALA A 202 14.16 -8.80 -1.02
C ALA A 202 13.66 -7.35 -0.87
N SER A 203 12.63 -7.07 -0.07
CA SER A 203 12.19 -5.71 0.16
C SER A 203 13.26 -4.91 0.91
N SER A 204 13.44 -3.62 0.52
CA SER A 204 14.41 -2.74 1.17
C SER A 204 14.11 -2.55 2.66
N ALA A 205 12.83 -2.58 3.05
CA ALA A 205 12.44 -2.49 4.45
C ALA A 205 13.02 -3.63 5.30
N ILE A 206 13.09 -4.86 4.75
CA ILE A 206 13.67 -6.03 5.44
C ILE A 206 15.18 -6.04 5.35
N GLN A 207 15.77 -5.72 4.18
CA GLN A 207 17.21 -5.86 3.95
C GLN A 207 18.01 -4.69 4.51
N ASP A 208 17.58 -3.48 4.21
CA ASP A 208 18.33 -2.26 4.44
C ASP A 208 17.69 -1.38 5.53
N GLY A 209 16.46 -1.70 5.93
CA GLY A 209 15.69 -0.95 6.90
C GLY A 209 16.11 -1.20 8.36
N ASN A 210 15.61 -0.35 9.25
CA ASN A 210 15.83 -0.45 10.69
C ASN A 210 14.76 -1.28 11.43
N LEU A 211 14.08 -2.20 10.73
CA LEU A 211 13.09 -3.07 11.33
C LEU A 211 13.74 -4.07 12.29
N THR A 212 13.17 -4.19 13.47
CA THR A 212 13.51 -5.28 14.39
C THR A 212 13.09 -6.64 13.81
N GLU A 213 13.61 -7.75 14.33
CA GLU A 213 13.21 -9.08 13.84
C GLU A 213 11.71 -9.33 14.00
N GLN A 214 11.09 -8.84 15.07
CA GLN A 214 9.64 -8.91 15.25
C GLN A 214 8.90 -8.11 14.16
N GLU A 215 9.35 -6.92 13.83
CA GLU A 215 8.74 -6.10 12.77
C GLU A 215 8.95 -6.72 11.38
N LYS A 216 10.05 -7.41 11.14
CA LYS A 216 10.24 -8.19 9.90
C LYS A 216 9.23 -9.34 9.79
N GLU A 217 8.89 -10.00 10.91
CA GLU A 217 7.84 -11.01 10.94
C GLU A 217 6.47 -10.39 10.66
N VAL A 218 6.17 -9.26 11.27
CA VAL A 218 4.95 -8.47 11.00
C VAL A 218 4.90 -8.06 9.52
N TYR A 219 6.00 -7.54 8.97
CA TYR A 219 6.09 -7.15 7.56
C TYR A 219 5.77 -8.33 6.62
N ARG A 220 6.32 -9.52 6.89
CA ARG A 220 5.99 -10.73 6.11
C ARG A 220 4.52 -11.10 6.22
N ALA A 221 3.93 -11.02 7.41
CA ALA A 221 2.51 -11.29 7.62
C ALA A 221 1.63 -10.29 6.86
N VAL A 222 1.98 -9.00 6.89
CA VAL A 222 1.29 -7.95 6.13
C VAL A 222 1.45 -8.19 4.63
N PHE A 223 2.66 -8.46 4.14
CA PHE A 223 2.91 -8.76 2.74
C PHE A 223 2.00 -9.87 2.22
N TYR A 224 1.97 -11.03 2.89
CA TYR A 224 1.13 -12.15 2.44
C TYR A 224 -0.37 -11.87 2.53
N ARG A 225 -0.79 -10.93 3.37
CA ARG A 225 -2.19 -10.53 3.54
C ARG A 225 -2.62 -9.42 2.58
N ARG A 226 -1.71 -8.52 2.20
CA ARG A 226 -2.01 -7.24 1.52
C ARG A 226 -1.39 -7.08 0.13
N THR A 227 -0.58 -8.01 -0.34
CA THR A 227 -0.05 -7.92 -1.71
C THR A 227 -1.16 -7.99 -2.72
N SER A 228 -1.20 -7.00 -3.63
CA SER A 228 -2.14 -6.94 -4.77
C SER A 228 -3.63 -7.00 -4.34
N THR A 229 -4.02 -6.20 -3.37
CA THR A 229 -5.44 -6.08 -2.96
C THR A 229 -6.31 -5.48 -4.07
N LEU A 230 -7.63 -5.54 -3.90
CA LEU A 230 -8.56 -4.95 -4.88
C LEU A 230 -8.41 -3.41 -4.96
N PRO A 231 -8.32 -2.66 -3.85
CA PRO A 231 -8.05 -1.22 -3.91
C PRO A 231 -6.76 -0.88 -4.66
N MET A 232 -5.65 -1.59 -4.41
CA MET A 232 -4.39 -1.37 -5.15
C MET A 232 -4.57 -1.57 -6.65
N LEU A 233 -5.32 -2.59 -7.07
CA LEU A 233 -5.61 -2.80 -8.48
C LEU A 233 -6.49 -1.69 -9.07
N ASN A 234 -7.49 -1.24 -8.32
CA ASN A 234 -8.39 -0.16 -8.75
C ASN A 234 -7.62 1.18 -8.85
N GLU A 235 -6.71 1.44 -7.92
CA GLU A 235 -5.83 2.61 -7.96
C GLU A 235 -4.94 2.61 -9.23
N ILE A 236 -4.36 1.47 -9.59
CA ILE A 236 -3.60 1.32 -10.85
C ILE A 236 -4.49 1.53 -12.08
N LYS A 237 -5.75 1.08 -12.05
CA LYS A 237 -6.69 1.30 -13.15
C LYS A 237 -7.07 2.77 -13.32
N SER A 238 -7.18 3.51 -12.21
CA SER A 238 -7.61 4.89 -12.22
C SER A 238 -6.48 5.88 -12.49
N ILE A 239 -5.20 5.44 -12.44
CA ILE A 239 -4.05 6.36 -12.43
C ILE A 239 -3.94 7.24 -13.67
N GLU A 240 -4.27 6.73 -14.86
CA GLU A 240 -4.25 7.54 -16.09
C GLU A 240 -5.29 8.67 -16.01
N ASN A 241 -6.50 8.37 -15.55
CA ASN A 241 -7.54 9.38 -15.36
C ASN A 241 -7.17 10.36 -14.23
N ASN A 242 -6.67 9.84 -13.09
CA ASN A 242 -6.23 10.65 -11.97
C ASN A 242 -5.11 11.64 -12.38
N ALA A 243 -4.21 11.22 -13.27
CA ALA A 243 -3.15 12.09 -13.79
C ALA A 243 -3.71 13.18 -14.73
N LEU A 244 -4.76 12.88 -15.50
CA LEU A 244 -5.42 13.86 -16.39
C LEU A 244 -6.15 14.97 -15.63
N GLU A 245 -6.64 14.72 -14.41
CA GLU A 245 -7.25 15.75 -13.56
C GLU A 245 -6.26 16.87 -13.16
N LEU A 246 -4.96 16.64 -13.34
CA LEU A 246 -3.87 17.57 -13.04
C LEU A 246 -3.30 18.26 -14.30
N ALA A 247 -3.68 17.83 -15.49
CA ALA A 247 -3.17 18.34 -16.75
C ALA A 247 -4.01 19.48 -17.29
#